data_b982e8e599039ccb21b3cf702fbfd42d
#
_entry.id   b982e8e599039ccb21b3cf702fbfd42d
#
_cell.length_a   1.000
_cell.length_b   1.000
_cell.length_c   1.000
_cell.angle_alpha   90.00
_cell.angle_beta   90.00
_cell.angle_gamma   90.00
#
_symmetry.space_group_name_H-M   'P 1'
#
loop_
_entity.id
_entity.type
_entity.pdbx_description
1 polymer ?
#
loop_
_entity_poly.entity_id
_entity_poly.type
_entity_poly.pdbx_seq_one_letter_code
_entity_poly.pdbx_strand_id
1 'polypeptide(L)'
;LIGDFAFVPRYQGTGSSMVNATQVETMEQMIGDYSVMLVGAVSGYCRSGEVDEAKKKAALELAVRADVVLFCFGLDELSESEGLDRTHMRIPENQIDLLKTLAQVNPNIVGILSAGSAVEMPWEKYCKSILHGYLGGQAGAGAMLNVLTGCVNPSGHLNETYPLHYEDTPAYHHFPAGERNAQYREGIYIGYRYYDTAKVPVQYPFGYGLSYTTFE
;
A
#
# COMPACT_ATOMS: atom_id res chain seq x y z
N LEU A 1 1.15 -6.89 15.02
CA LEU A 1 0.41 -6.65 13.78
C LEU A 1 -0.56 -5.48 14.00
N ILE A 2 -0.45 -4.43 13.20
CA ILE A 2 -1.24 -3.19 13.34
C ILE A 2 -1.83 -2.82 11.99
N GLY A 3 -3.11 -2.46 11.96
CA GLY A 3 -3.80 -1.98 10.78
C GLY A 3 -5.10 -2.71 10.49
N ASP A 4 -6.13 -1.99 10.04
CA ASP A 4 -7.44 -2.55 9.75
C ASP A 4 -7.38 -3.59 8.61
N PHE A 5 -6.50 -3.38 7.63
CA PHE A 5 -6.29 -4.33 6.51
C PHE A 5 -5.71 -5.69 6.94
N ALA A 6 -5.20 -5.81 8.16
CA ALA A 6 -4.75 -7.09 8.70
C ALA A 6 -5.92 -8.03 9.03
N PHE A 7 -7.09 -7.48 9.32
CA PHE A 7 -8.32 -8.19 9.72
C PHE A 7 -9.33 -8.28 8.57
N VAL A 8 -9.43 -7.20 7.77
CA VAL A 8 -10.33 -7.11 6.62
C VAL A 8 -9.48 -6.71 5.41
N PRO A 9 -8.87 -7.66 4.72
CA PRO A 9 -7.95 -7.33 3.61
C PRO A 9 -8.71 -6.76 2.44
N ARG A 10 -8.10 -5.77 1.78
CA ARG A 10 -8.51 -5.36 0.46
C ARG A 10 -7.85 -6.29 -0.56
N TYR A 11 -8.56 -7.30 -1.01
CA TYR A 11 -8.03 -8.38 -1.82
C TYR A 11 -8.37 -8.28 -3.31
N GLN A 12 -9.30 -7.42 -3.67
CA GLN A 12 -9.79 -7.26 -5.05
C GLN A 12 -10.22 -5.83 -5.37
N GLY A 13 -10.43 -5.55 -6.65
CA GLY A 13 -11.03 -4.30 -7.11
C GLY A 13 -12.51 -4.20 -6.71
N THR A 14 -13.09 -3.02 -6.92
CA THR A 14 -14.50 -2.70 -6.61
C THR A 14 -15.21 -2.31 -7.88
N GLY A 15 -16.44 -2.77 -8.06
CA GLY A 15 -17.25 -2.60 -9.26
C GLY A 15 -17.40 -3.91 -10.02
N SER A 16 -17.34 -3.88 -11.35
CA SER A 16 -17.60 -5.05 -12.22
C SER A 16 -16.53 -6.15 -12.10
N SER A 17 -15.36 -5.86 -11.54
CA SER A 17 -14.31 -6.83 -11.29
C SER A 17 -14.50 -7.70 -10.04
N MET A 18 -15.53 -7.43 -9.24
CA MET A 18 -15.79 -8.18 -8.00
C MET A 18 -16.10 -9.65 -8.26
N VAL A 19 -15.46 -10.51 -7.47
CA VAL A 19 -15.72 -11.95 -7.43
C VAL A 19 -16.16 -12.37 -6.04
N ASN A 20 -17.03 -13.37 -5.97
CA ASN A 20 -17.46 -13.98 -4.71
C ASN A 20 -16.42 -15.05 -4.32
N ALA A 21 -15.37 -14.66 -3.61
CA ALA A 21 -14.36 -15.57 -3.13
C ALA A 21 -14.96 -16.58 -2.13
N THR A 22 -14.58 -17.84 -2.25
CA THR A 22 -15.05 -18.88 -1.34
C THR A 22 -14.46 -18.76 0.05
N GLN A 23 -13.23 -18.22 0.13
CA GLN A 23 -12.50 -17.96 1.36
C GLN A 23 -11.51 -16.83 1.11
N VAL A 24 -11.37 -15.92 2.06
CA VAL A 24 -10.37 -14.84 2.02
C VAL A 24 -9.50 -14.96 3.26
N GLU A 25 -8.21 -15.11 3.05
CA GLU A 25 -7.22 -15.12 4.13
C GLU A 25 -7.01 -13.72 4.70
N THR A 26 -6.84 -13.63 6.03
CA THR A 26 -6.40 -12.40 6.68
C THR A 26 -5.00 -12.58 7.27
N MET A 27 -4.25 -11.51 7.38
CA MET A 27 -2.92 -11.59 8.00
C MET A 27 -3.00 -12.04 9.47
N GLU A 28 -4.03 -11.59 10.18
CA GLU A 28 -4.26 -11.95 11.58
C GLU A 28 -4.50 -13.45 11.75
N GLN A 29 -5.25 -14.08 10.86
CA GLN A 29 -5.50 -15.51 10.88
C GLN A 29 -4.27 -16.33 10.50
N MET A 30 -3.56 -15.90 9.45
CA MET A 30 -2.48 -16.71 8.85
C MET A 30 -1.15 -16.61 9.59
N ILE A 31 -0.89 -15.53 10.32
CA ILE A 31 0.43 -15.28 10.92
C ILE A 31 0.86 -16.35 11.94
N GLY A 32 -0.11 -17.01 12.55
CA GLY A 32 0.13 -18.11 13.50
C GLY A 32 0.76 -19.36 12.89
N ASP A 33 0.68 -19.53 11.58
CA ASP A 33 1.26 -20.67 10.85
C ASP A 33 2.76 -20.48 10.56
N TYR A 34 3.32 -19.33 10.91
CA TYR A 34 4.72 -18.98 10.65
C TYR A 34 5.54 -18.98 11.93
N SER A 35 6.85 -19.21 11.80
CA SER A 35 7.80 -19.23 12.93
C SER A 35 8.09 -17.83 13.47
N VAL A 36 7.03 -17.08 13.80
CA VAL A 36 7.08 -15.75 14.41
C VAL A 36 6.21 -15.71 15.66
N MET A 37 6.64 -14.96 16.66
CA MET A 37 5.84 -14.77 17.87
C MET A 37 4.95 -13.54 17.70
N LEU A 38 3.65 -13.76 17.56
CA LEU A 38 2.68 -12.67 17.52
C LEU A 38 2.46 -12.11 18.94
N VAL A 39 2.99 -10.91 19.20
CA VAL A 39 2.80 -10.19 20.48
C VAL A 39 1.37 -9.70 20.65
N GLY A 40 0.69 -9.41 19.54
CA GLY A 40 -0.71 -9.00 19.48
C GLY A 40 -1.08 -8.41 18.12
N ALA A 41 -2.38 -8.17 17.94
CA ALA A 41 -2.94 -7.61 16.74
C ALA A 41 -4.03 -6.57 17.06
N VAL A 42 -3.99 -5.39 16.44
CA VAL A 42 -4.97 -4.32 16.63
C VAL A 42 -5.21 -3.55 15.32
N SER A 43 -6.40 -3.02 15.12
CA SER A 43 -6.71 -2.24 13.92
C SER A 43 -5.99 -0.88 13.88
N GLY A 44 -5.80 -0.23 15.00
CA GLY A 44 -5.04 1.01 15.14
C GLY A 44 -5.68 2.27 14.56
N TYR A 45 -6.48 2.18 13.53
CA TYR A 45 -7.17 3.29 12.86
C TYR A 45 -8.55 2.87 12.35
N CYS A 46 -9.36 3.84 11.93
CA CYS A 46 -10.63 3.62 11.21
C CYS A 46 -10.41 3.76 9.70
N ARG A 47 -10.90 2.81 8.91
CA ARG A 47 -10.82 2.84 7.44
C ARG A 47 -11.60 4.02 6.84
N SER A 48 -12.65 4.48 7.51
CA SER A 48 -13.41 5.69 7.14
C SER A 48 -12.60 6.99 7.15
N GLY A 49 -11.37 6.99 7.66
CA GLY A 49 -10.53 8.17 7.82
C GLY A 49 -10.72 8.92 9.14
N GLU A 50 -11.72 8.52 9.94
CA GLU A 50 -11.96 9.13 11.25
C GLU A 50 -10.81 8.83 12.23
N VAL A 51 -10.55 9.78 13.12
CA VAL A 51 -9.57 9.62 14.20
C VAL A 51 -10.24 8.90 15.35
N ASP A 52 -9.63 7.78 15.78
CA ASP A 52 -10.03 7.03 16.96
C ASP A 52 -8.84 6.92 17.92
N GLU A 53 -8.86 7.75 18.96
CA GLU A 53 -7.77 7.83 19.92
C GLU A 53 -7.60 6.53 20.74
N ALA A 54 -8.68 5.78 20.95
CA ALA A 54 -8.59 4.49 21.67
C ALA A 54 -7.85 3.45 20.82
N LYS A 55 -8.16 3.35 19.53
CA LYS A 55 -7.45 2.48 18.59
C LYS A 55 -5.99 2.89 18.45
N LYS A 56 -5.71 4.19 18.32
CA LYS A 56 -4.35 4.72 18.23
C LYS A 56 -3.54 4.39 19.48
N LYS A 57 -4.11 4.60 20.65
CA LYS A 57 -3.46 4.26 21.94
C LYS A 57 -3.14 2.77 22.03
N ALA A 58 -4.09 1.88 21.71
CA ALA A 58 -3.86 0.44 21.71
C ALA A 58 -2.74 0.02 20.77
N ALA A 59 -2.65 0.66 19.57
CA ALA A 59 -1.57 0.41 18.62
C ALA A 59 -0.20 0.82 19.18
N LEU A 60 -0.10 1.97 19.85
CA LEU A 60 1.15 2.44 20.45
C LEU A 60 1.59 1.53 21.62
N GLU A 61 0.66 1.14 22.49
CA GLU A 61 0.94 0.21 23.61
C GLU A 61 1.45 -1.15 23.10
N LEU A 62 0.90 -1.63 21.98
CA LEU A 62 1.37 -2.87 21.35
C LEU A 62 2.75 -2.68 20.71
N ALA A 63 2.98 -1.59 19.98
CA ALA A 63 4.23 -1.33 19.28
C ALA A 63 5.44 -1.26 20.21
N VAL A 64 5.28 -0.69 21.41
CA VAL A 64 6.36 -0.61 22.41
C VAL A 64 6.87 -1.99 22.87
N ARG A 65 6.00 -3.01 22.81
CA ARG A 65 6.32 -4.38 23.29
C ARG A 65 6.82 -5.30 22.18
N ALA A 66 6.81 -4.84 20.93
CA ALA A 66 7.17 -5.65 19.77
C ALA A 66 8.59 -5.33 19.28
N ASP A 67 9.31 -6.33 18.81
CA ASP A 67 10.61 -6.13 18.13
C ASP A 67 10.43 -5.52 16.75
N VAL A 68 9.36 -5.91 16.05
CA VAL A 68 8.99 -5.45 14.71
C VAL A 68 7.49 -5.18 14.65
N VAL A 69 7.12 -4.10 14.01
CA VAL A 69 5.73 -3.75 13.70
C VAL A 69 5.44 -4.06 12.23
N LEU A 70 4.50 -4.96 11.98
CA LEU A 70 3.89 -5.11 10.66
C LEU A 70 2.69 -4.15 10.57
N PHE A 71 2.82 -3.09 9.80
CA PHE A 71 1.80 -2.06 9.64
C PHE A 71 1.05 -2.23 8.32
N CYS A 72 -0.20 -2.72 8.40
CA CYS A 72 -1.07 -2.96 7.26
C CYS A 72 -1.93 -1.74 6.98
N PHE A 73 -1.74 -1.10 5.84
CA PHE A 73 -2.41 0.15 5.46
C PHE A 73 -2.57 0.28 3.96
N GLY A 74 -3.31 1.29 3.51
CA GLY A 74 -3.50 1.49 2.07
C GLY A 74 -4.78 2.23 1.72
N LEU A 75 -5.24 2.01 0.49
CA LEU A 75 -6.48 2.57 -0.04
C LEU A 75 -7.63 1.58 0.14
N ASP A 76 -8.80 2.09 0.49
CA ASP A 76 -10.02 1.30 0.61
C ASP A 76 -10.72 1.10 -0.73
N GLU A 77 -11.83 0.39 -0.70
CA GLU A 77 -12.66 0.06 -1.85
C GLU A 77 -13.25 1.30 -2.52
N LEU A 78 -13.57 2.33 -1.75
CA LEU A 78 -14.17 3.57 -2.28
C LEU A 78 -13.13 4.46 -2.94
N SER A 79 -11.91 4.46 -2.43
CA SER A 79 -10.80 5.25 -2.97
C SER A 79 -10.39 4.83 -4.39
N GLU A 80 -10.65 3.58 -4.76
CA GLU A 80 -10.28 3.00 -6.07
C GLU A 80 -11.44 2.19 -6.66
N SER A 81 -12.66 2.73 -6.58
CA SER A 81 -13.84 2.08 -7.15
C SER A 81 -13.95 2.37 -8.65
N GLU A 82 -14.41 1.40 -9.42
CA GLU A 82 -14.83 1.62 -10.81
C GLU A 82 -15.87 2.74 -10.89
N GLY A 83 -15.68 3.65 -11.83
CA GLY A 83 -16.57 4.79 -12.04
C GLY A 83 -16.39 5.98 -11.08
N LEU A 84 -15.40 5.91 -10.18
CA LEU A 84 -15.02 7.02 -9.31
C LEU A 84 -13.57 7.44 -9.60
N ASP A 85 -13.40 8.72 -9.94
CA ASP A 85 -12.08 9.28 -10.20
C ASP A 85 -11.40 9.73 -8.91
N ARG A 86 -10.14 9.37 -8.74
CA ARG A 86 -9.31 9.88 -7.65
C ARG A 86 -8.91 11.32 -7.92
N THR A 87 -9.01 12.16 -6.90
CA THR A 87 -8.59 13.56 -6.96
C THR A 87 -7.17 13.80 -6.42
N HIS A 88 -6.55 12.77 -5.86
CA HIS A 88 -5.18 12.79 -5.33
C HIS A 88 -4.65 11.34 -5.22
N MET A 89 -3.34 11.20 -5.02
CA MET A 89 -2.66 9.91 -4.87
C MET A 89 -2.24 9.63 -3.42
N ARG A 90 -2.86 10.26 -2.44
CA ARG A 90 -2.47 10.14 -1.03
C ARG A 90 -3.16 8.98 -0.33
N ILE A 91 -2.45 8.39 0.63
CA ILE A 91 -3.02 7.50 1.65
C ILE A 91 -3.81 8.35 2.67
N PRO A 92 -4.91 7.85 3.26
CA PRO A 92 -5.66 8.56 4.29
C PRO A 92 -4.78 9.06 5.43
N GLU A 93 -4.99 10.32 5.83
CA GLU A 93 -4.10 11.01 6.78
C GLU A 93 -4.06 10.35 8.16
N ASN A 94 -5.18 9.79 8.64
CA ASN A 94 -5.22 9.08 9.93
C ASN A 94 -4.28 7.86 9.96
N GLN A 95 -4.09 7.16 8.83
CA GLN A 95 -3.15 6.05 8.72
C GLN A 95 -1.70 6.56 8.77
N ILE A 96 -1.43 7.68 8.09
CA ILE A 96 -0.10 8.27 8.04
C ILE A 96 0.28 8.88 9.39
N ASP A 97 -0.65 9.51 10.09
CA ASP A 97 -0.40 10.04 11.44
C ASP A 97 -0.14 8.94 12.46
N LEU A 98 -0.85 7.81 12.34
CA LEU A 98 -0.53 6.64 13.14
C LEU A 98 0.87 6.12 12.82
N LEU A 99 1.23 5.95 11.54
CA LEU A 99 2.57 5.51 11.13
C LEU A 99 3.69 6.43 11.69
N LYS A 100 3.52 7.74 11.57
CA LYS A 100 4.46 8.74 12.13
C LYS A 100 4.62 8.55 13.65
N THR A 101 3.52 8.32 14.36
CA THR A 101 3.54 8.17 15.82
C THR A 101 4.13 6.81 16.22
N LEU A 102 3.83 5.74 15.50
CA LEU A 102 4.43 4.42 15.70
C LEU A 102 5.95 4.47 15.53
N ALA A 103 6.45 5.17 14.53
CA ALA A 103 7.88 5.30 14.27
C ALA A 103 8.66 6.01 15.40
N GLN A 104 7.98 6.79 16.24
CA GLN A 104 8.59 7.42 17.42
C GLN A 104 8.82 6.45 18.58
N VAL A 105 8.02 5.38 18.65
CA VAL A 105 8.10 4.39 19.74
C VAL A 105 8.73 3.07 19.30
N ASN A 106 8.67 2.75 18.02
CA ASN A 106 9.32 1.58 17.44
C ASN A 106 9.79 1.89 16.00
N PRO A 107 11.11 2.01 15.77
CA PRO A 107 11.65 2.33 14.44
C PRO A 107 11.66 1.13 13.47
N ASN A 108 11.36 -0.08 13.94
CA ASN A 108 11.38 -1.30 13.13
C ASN A 108 9.99 -1.57 12.54
N ILE A 109 9.55 -0.71 11.62
CA ILE A 109 8.26 -0.85 10.96
C ILE A 109 8.45 -1.43 9.56
N VAL A 110 7.71 -2.48 9.26
CA VAL A 110 7.52 -3.01 7.92
C VAL A 110 6.14 -2.57 7.45
N GLY A 111 6.09 -1.71 6.44
CA GLY A 111 4.86 -1.27 5.80
C GLY A 111 4.31 -2.33 4.85
N ILE A 112 3.07 -2.74 5.04
CA ILE A 112 2.35 -3.65 4.14
C ILE A 112 1.27 -2.83 3.46
N LEU A 113 1.58 -2.41 2.23
CA LEU A 113 0.74 -1.51 1.47
C LEU A 113 -0.24 -2.28 0.58
N SER A 114 -1.53 -1.98 0.73
CA SER A 114 -2.61 -2.46 -0.14
C SER A 114 -3.18 -1.29 -0.94
N ALA A 115 -2.90 -1.25 -2.23
CA ALA A 115 -3.43 -0.27 -3.18
C ALA A 115 -3.39 -0.89 -4.58
N GLY A 116 -4.36 -0.58 -5.41
CA GLY A 116 -4.44 -1.10 -6.78
C GLY A 116 -3.60 -0.30 -7.78
N SER A 117 -3.16 0.90 -7.40
CA SER A 117 -2.40 1.83 -8.23
C SER A 117 -1.38 2.62 -7.41
N ALA A 118 -0.54 3.40 -8.08
CA ALA A 118 0.48 4.22 -7.44
C ALA A 118 -0.10 5.19 -6.41
N VAL A 119 0.66 5.43 -5.35
CA VAL A 119 0.37 6.40 -4.29
C VAL A 119 1.58 7.29 -4.03
N GLU A 120 1.34 8.50 -3.55
CA GLU A 120 2.41 9.35 -3.03
C GLU A 120 2.97 8.77 -1.73
N MET A 121 4.30 8.75 -1.58
CA MET A 121 4.98 8.06 -0.49
C MET A 121 5.89 8.95 0.38
N PRO A 122 5.49 10.17 0.77
CA PRO A 122 6.30 11.04 1.63
C PRO A 122 6.53 10.44 3.04
N TRP A 123 5.79 9.40 3.36
CA TRP A 123 5.81 8.64 4.62
C TRP A 123 6.80 7.45 4.60
N GLU A 124 7.38 7.12 3.45
CA GLU A 124 8.31 5.99 3.28
C GLU A 124 9.41 5.96 4.35
N LYS A 125 9.96 7.11 4.69
CA LYS A 125 11.02 7.29 5.69
C LYS A 125 10.71 6.74 7.08
N TYR A 126 9.45 6.46 7.39
CA TYR A 126 9.01 5.88 8.66
C TYR A 126 9.01 4.35 8.64
N CYS A 127 9.25 3.73 7.48
CA CYS A 127 9.33 2.28 7.31
C CYS A 127 10.77 1.84 7.07
N LYS A 128 11.18 0.72 7.65
CA LYS A 128 12.45 0.05 7.33
C LYS A 128 12.40 -0.68 6.01
N SER A 129 11.23 -1.22 5.68
CA SER A 129 10.92 -1.84 4.39
C SER A 129 9.44 -1.71 4.09
N ILE A 130 9.10 -1.84 2.83
CA ILE A 130 7.72 -1.81 2.35
C ILE A 130 7.49 -3.02 1.47
N LEU A 131 6.46 -3.78 1.78
CA LEU A 131 5.91 -4.81 0.91
C LEU A 131 4.62 -4.29 0.29
N HIS A 132 4.63 -4.09 -1.02
CA HIS A 132 3.45 -3.69 -1.75
C HIS A 132 2.68 -4.92 -2.22
N GLY A 133 1.55 -5.20 -1.56
CA GLY A 133 0.74 -6.39 -1.83
C GLY A 133 -0.26 -6.20 -2.97
N TYR A 134 -0.42 -4.99 -3.49
CA TYR A 134 -1.48 -4.66 -4.45
C TYR A 134 -2.84 -5.17 -3.99
N LEU A 135 -3.55 -5.90 -4.87
CA LEU A 135 -4.81 -6.59 -4.58
C LEU A 135 -4.55 -8.10 -4.72
N GLY A 136 -4.13 -8.73 -3.63
CA GLY A 136 -3.52 -10.05 -3.62
C GLY A 136 -4.45 -11.26 -3.88
N GLY A 137 -5.75 -11.02 -4.08
CA GLY A 137 -6.72 -12.11 -4.19
C GLY A 137 -6.96 -12.82 -2.85
N GLN A 138 -7.65 -13.95 -2.90
CA GLN A 138 -8.11 -14.65 -1.70
C GLN A 138 -6.97 -15.24 -0.84
N ALA A 139 -5.80 -15.55 -1.42
CA ALA A 139 -4.63 -16.09 -0.74
C ALA A 139 -3.49 -15.06 -0.54
N GLY A 140 -3.81 -13.77 -0.63
CA GLY A 140 -2.84 -12.68 -0.58
C GLY A 140 -2.12 -12.57 0.76
N ALA A 141 -2.79 -12.85 1.87
CA ALA A 141 -2.19 -12.76 3.19
C ALA A 141 -1.07 -13.79 3.39
N GLY A 142 -1.33 -15.06 3.07
CA GLY A 142 -0.31 -16.11 3.12
C GLY A 142 0.86 -15.85 2.16
N ALA A 143 0.58 -15.36 0.95
CA ALA A 143 1.62 -14.99 -0.02
C ALA A 143 2.53 -13.88 0.52
N MET A 144 1.99 -12.82 1.12
CA MET A 144 2.76 -11.74 1.73
C MET A 144 3.58 -12.24 2.92
N LEU A 145 3.01 -13.08 3.78
CA LEU A 145 3.71 -13.67 4.92
C LEU A 145 4.86 -14.58 4.48
N ASN A 146 4.71 -15.35 3.39
CA ASN A 146 5.80 -16.14 2.81
C ASN A 146 7.00 -15.26 2.41
N VAL A 147 6.75 -14.10 1.83
CA VAL A 147 7.82 -13.13 1.50
C VAL A 147 8.41 -12.54 2.77
N LEU A 148 7.58 -12.04 3.68
CA LEU A 148 8.04 -11.38 4.92
C LEU A 148 8.89 -12.26 5.81
N THR A 149 8.61 -13.57 5.83
CA THR A 149 9.34 -14.55 6.65
C THR A 149 10.52 -15.21 5.92
N GLY A 150 10.72 -14.89 4.65
CA GLY A 150 11.79 -15.45 3.84
C GLY A 150 11.51 -16.86 3.31
N CYS A 151 10.29 -17.40 3.49
CA CYS A 151 9.88 -18.67 2.89
C CYS A 151 9.90 -18.59 1.35
N VAL A 152 9.64 -17.40 0.81
CA VAL A 152 9.71 -17.11 -0.63
C VAL A 152 10.54 -15.86 -0.83
N ASN A 153 11.50 -15.92 -1.76
CA ASN A 153 12.28 -14.77 -2.19
C ASN A 153 11.41 -13.82 -3.03
N PRO A 154 11.29 -12.53 -2.68
CA PRO A 154 10.55 -11.58 -3.51
C PRO A 154 11.17 -11.46 -4.89
N SER A 155 10.33 -11.50 -5.92
CA SER A 155 10.72 -11.39 -7.33
C SER A 155 9.79 -10.50 -8.14
N GLY A 156 8.77 -9.91 -7.50
CA GLY A 156 7.86 -8.96 -8.11
C GLY A 156 8.53 -7.62 -8.38
N HIS A 157 8.13 -6.99 -9.48
CA HIS A 157 8.58 -5.65 -9.88
C HIS A 157 7.37 -4.74 -10.06
N LEU A 158 7.53 -3.44 -9.80
CA LEU A 158 6.47 -2.47 -10.02
C LEU A 158 6.07 -2.44 -11.51
N ASN A 159 4.78 -2.53 -11.76
CA ASN A 159 4.20 -2.51 -13.10
C ASN A 159 3.85 -1.10 -13.57
N GLU A 160 4.18 -0.09 -12.78
CA GLU A 160 3.98 1.33 -13.07
C GLU A 160 5.06 2.18 -12.40
N THR A 161 5.22 3.41 -12.88
CA THR A 161 6.09 4.41 -12.24
C THR A 161 5.34 5.04 -11.06
N TYR A 162 6.02 5.20 -9.93
CA TYR A 162 5.52 5.93 -8.76
C TYR A 162 6.04 7.37 -8.81
N PRO A 163 5.21 8.36 -9.16
CA PRO A 163 5.62 9.76 -9.16
C PRO A 163 5.82 10.26 -7.73
N LEU A 164 6.54 11.37 -7.56
CA LEU A 164 6.67 12.05 -6.27
C LEU A 164 5.34 12.70 -5.86
N HIS A 165 4.67 13.35 -6.81
CA HIS A 165 3.42 14.06 -6.60
C HIS A 165 2.40 13.73 -7.69
N TYR A 166 1.12 13.89 -7.38
CA TYR A 166 0.04 13.71 -8.34
C TYR A 166 0.19 14.66 -9.55
N GLU A 167 0.66 15.87 -9.30
CA GLU A 167 0.92 16.91 -10.31
C GLU A 167 2.00 16.53 -11.32
N ASP A 168 2.87 15.59 -11.00
CA ASP A 168 3.93 15.09 -11.88
C ASP A 168 3.41 14.09 -12.93
N THR A 169 2.14 13.69 -12.83
CA THR A 169 1.57 12.73 -13.80
C THR A 169 1.31 13.41 -15.16
N PRO A 170 1.57 12.73 -16.28
CA PRO A 170 1.43 13.35 -17.61
C PRO A 170 -0.02 13.77 -17.91
N ALA A 171 -1.00 13.12 -17.29
CA ALA A 171 -2.42 13.41 -17.50
C ALA A 171 -2.97 14.52 -16.60
N TYR A 172 -2.23 14.99 -15.59
CA TYR A 172 -2.73 15.88 -14.54
C TYR A 172 -3.55 17.07 -15.03
N HIS A 173 -3.11 17.75 -16.07
CA HIS A 173 -3.80 18.94 -16.63
C HIS A 173 -4.96 18.59 -17.57
N HIS A 174 -5.20 17.30 -17.86
CA HIS A 174 -6.16 16.84 -18.87
C HIS A 174 -7.12 15.76 -18.35
N PHE A 175 -6.97 15.36 -17.11
CA PHE A 175 -7.83 14.43 -16.41
C PHE A 175 -8.35 15.04 -15.09
N PRO A 176 -9.65 14.92 -14.78
CA PRO A 176 -10.69 14.38 -15.66
C PRO A 176 -10.95 15.26 -16.89
N ALA A 177 -11.45 14.63 -17.97
CA ALA A 177 -11.76 15.33 -19.20
C ALA A 177 -12.90 16.34 -19.02
N GLY A 178 -12.91 17.39 -19.87
CA GLY A 178 -14.04 18.31 -19.93
C GLY A 178 -15.32 17.64 -20.48
N GLU A 179 -16.48 18.29 -20.30
CA GLU A 179 -17.81 17.74 -20.61
C GLU A 179 -17.99 17.22 -22.06
N ARG A 180 -17.23 17.75 -23.03
CA ARG A 180 -17.40 17.43 -24.45
C ARG A 180 -16.23 16.74 -25.11
N ASN A 181 -15.01 16.94 -24.58
CA ASN A 181 -13.79 16.48 -25.25
C ASN A 181 -12.79 15.91 -24.24
N ALA A 182 -12.35 14.67 -24.45
CA ALA A 182 -11.19 14.10 -23.80
C ALA A 182 -9.94 14.32 -24.67
N GLN A 183 -8.87 14.81 -24.08
CA GLN A 183 -7.61 15.10 -24.78
C GLN A 183 -6.51 14.16 -24.30
N TYR A 184 -6.10 13.24 -25.17
CA TYR A 184 -4.99 12.31 -24.95
C TYR A 184 -3.70 12.95 -25.48
N ARG A 185 -3.12 13.87 -24.70
CA ARG A 185 -1.97 14.67 -25.15
C ARG A 185 -0.63 13.98 -25.00
N GLU A 186 -0.58 12.90 -24.23
CA GLU A 186 0.65 12.15 -23.97
C GLU A 186 1.20 11.45 -25.22
N GLY A 187 0.34 11.09 -26.17
CA GLY A 187 0.73 10.33 -27.36
C GLY A 187 1.35 8.99 -26.95
N ILE A 188 2.58 8.73 -27.39
CA ILE A 188 3.33 7.53 -26.99
C ILE A 188 4.06 7.68 -25.66
N TYR A 189 4.10 8.87 -25.08
CA TYR A 189 4.82 9.19 -23.85
C TYR A 189 3.93 8.99 -22.62
N ILE A 190 3.44 7.78 -22.43
CA ILE A 190 2.66 7.37 -21.27
C ILE A 190 3.54 6.59 -20.29
N GLY A 191 3.20 6.64 -18.98
CA GLY A 191 3.92 5.95 -17.93
C GLY A 191 5.43 6.28 -17.95
N TYR A 192 6.27 5.28 -17.79
CA TYR A 192 7.74 5.46 -17.72
C TYR A 192 8.34 6.19 -18.91
N ARG A 193 7.76 6.09 -20.12
CA ARG A 193 8.25 6.80 -21.29
C ARG A 193 8.21 8.30 -21.13
N TYR A 194 7.17 8.82 -20.45
CA TYR A 194 7.10 10.24 -20.11
C TYR A 194 8.20 10.63 -19.13
N TYR A 195 8.28 9.96 -17.98
CA TYR A 195 9.21 10.31 -16.92
C TYR A 195 10.65 10.23 -17.39
N ASP A 196 11.01 9.18 -18.14
CA ASP A 196 12.36 8.99 -18.67
C ASP A 196 12.73 10.04 -19.74
N THR A 197 11.79 10.41 -20.61
CA THR A 197 12.03 11.38 -21.69
C THR A 197 12.08 12.81 -21.17
N ALA A 198 11.12 13.19 -20.33
CA ALA A 198 11.02 14.53 -19.76
C ALA A 198 11.97 14.74 -18.56
N LYS A 199 12.66 13.68 -18.10
CA LYS A 199 13.55 13.68 -16.90
C LYS A 199 12.85 14.15 -15.64
N VAL A 200 11.59 13.77 -15.47
CA VAL A 200 10.82 14.07 -14.27
C VAL A 200 11.27 13.11 -13.15
N PRO A 201 11.67 13.62 -11.99
CA PRO A 201 12.02 12.78 -10.84
C PRO A 201 10.85 11.91 -10.39
N VAL A 202 11.13 10.68 -9.97
CA VAL A 202 10.13 9.71 -9.52
C VAL A 202 10.53 9.11 -8.17
N GLN A 203 9.57 8.65 -7.40
CA GLN A 203 9.82 7.92 -6.17
C GLN A 203 10.40 6.53 -6.47
N TYR A 204 9.74 5.79 -7.36
CA TYR A 204 10.21 4.52 -7.89
C TYR A 204 9.97 4.43 -9.39
N PRO A 205 10.96 4.00 -10.17
CA PRO A 205 10.76 3.79 -11.61
C PRO A 205 9.93 2.53 -11.89
N PHE A 206 9.31 2.49 -13.06
CA PHE A 206 8.74 1.26 -13.60
C PHE A 206 9.76 0.12 -13.54
N GLY A 207 9.33 -1.06 -13.11
CA GLY A 207 10.20 -2.23 -13.00
C GLY A 207 11.07 -2.26 -11.74
N TYR A 208 10.93 -1.30 -10.81
CA TYR A 208 11.63 -1.36 -9.54
C TYR A 208 11.19 -2.56 -8.70
N GLY A 209 12.14 -3.18 -8.03
CA GLY A 209 11.90 -4.26 -7.08
C GLY A 209 13.18 -4.66 -6.38
N LEU A 210 13.04 -5.16 -5.17
CA LEU A 210 14.14 -5.70 -4.37
C LEU A 210 14.03 -7.22 -4.26
N SER A 211 15.12 -7.86 -3.98
CA SER A 211 15.22 -9.31 -3.77
C SER A 211 16.09 -9.58 -2.54
N TYR A 212 15.92 -10.73 -1.92
CA TYR A 212 16.88 -11.24 -0.92
C TYR A 212 18.14 -11.79 -1.57
N THR A 213 18.12 -11.99 -2.89
CA THR A 213 19.29 -12.38 -3.68
C THR A 213 20.08 -11.14 -4.09
N THR A 214 21.39 -11.22 -3.97
CA THR A 214 22.33 -10.25 -4.56
C THR A 214 22.69 -10.69 -5.98
N PHE A 215 22.82 -9.72 -6.89
CA PHE A 215 23.24 -9.95 -8.26
C PHE A 215 24.61 -9.29 -8.46
N GLU A 216 25.56 -10.05 -8.99
CA GLU A 216 26.91 -9.60 -9.35
C GLU A 216 27.05 -9.38 -10.87
#